data_f984803023b014d00284cb9b91ae237e
#
_entry.id   f984803023b014d00284cb9b91ae237e
#
_cell.length_a   1.000
_cell.length_b   1.000
_cell.length_c   1.000
_cell.angle_alpha   90.00
_cell.angle_beta   90.00
_cell.angle_gamma   90.00
#
_symmetry.space_group_name_H-M   'P 1'
#
loop_
_entity.id
_entity.type
_entity.pdbx_description
1 polymer ?
#
loop_
_entity_poly.entity_id
_entity_poly.type
_entity_poly.pdbx_seq_one_letter_code
_entity_poly.pdbx_strand_id
1 'polypeptide(L)'
;KATNWTPQKEGYNFEGWWATPGFTHEFKFEEVTINADTSVFSQWSSATQSVDTRTYYIVGAGTSPILSASNWGKVFDETTQMTKATDKNEYTYTVDLYVGDLFQFAINESWHNQRGVGYLDKLTLADGTEAFSGASTIGDNSSYRLNIKCEYAGNYTFTLTTHPDDDTYETSHASYTEANKEAFNINPLDTITWVRNGDVTAEVEVVTDYFIKGAGITDWKDMYNSATKMTNTDGVYTLSVYLKEGEEF
;
A
#
# COMPACT_ATOMS: atom_id res chain seq x y z
N LYS A 1 -2.14 37.18 16.28
CA LYS A 1 -2.54 35.74 16.19
C LYS A 1 -3.48 35.62 15.01
N ALA A 2 -3.20 34.76 14.05
CA ALA A 2 -4.19 34.34 13.07
C ALA A 2 -5.33 33.67 13.84
N THR A 3 -6.53 34.15 13.60
CA THR A 3 -7.73 33.57 14.24
C THR A 3 -8.15 32.33 13.46
N ASN A 4 -8.74 31.37 14.13
CA ASN A 4 -9.34 30.18 13.51
C ASN A 4 -10.51 30.61 12.62
N TRP A 5 -10.21 31.12 11.43
CA TRP A 5 -11.20 31.43 10.43
C TRP A 5 -11.38 30.22 9.51
N THR A 6 -12.60 29.72 9.45
CA THR A 6 -12.98 28.67 8.51
C THR A 6 -13.69 29.33 7.32
N PRO A 7 -13.06 29.34 6.15
CA PRO A 7 -13.68 29.88 4.95
C PRO A 7 -14.88 29.02 4.54
N GLN A 8 -15.80 29.62 3.77
CA GLN A 8 -16.96 28.91 3.21
C GLN A 8 -16.98 29.07 1.71
N LYS A 9 -17.32 27.98 1.01
CA LYS A 9 -17.51 27.93 -0.44
C LYS A 9 -18.74 27.05 -0.73
N GLU A 10 -19.72 27.62 -1.42
CA GLU A 10 -20.97 26.91 -1.75
C GLU A 10 -20.68 25.64 -2.55
N GLY A 11 -21.28 24.52 -2.15
CA GLY A 11 -21.07 23.21 -2.77
C GLY A 11 -19.77 22.51 -2.41
N TYR A 12 -19.00 23.05 -1.46
CA TYR A 12 -17.73 22.46 -1.03
C TYR A 12 -17.59 22.40 0.49
N ASN A 13 -16.86 21.41 0.98
CA ASN A 13 -16.38 21.31 2.36
C ASN A 13 -14.96 21.87 2.44
N PHE A 14 -14.66 22.58 3.51
CA PHE A 14 -13.32 23.04 3.78
C PHE A 14 -12.51 21.95 4.49
N GLU A 15 -11.39 21.52 3.86
CA GLU A 15 -10.58 20.39 4.33
C GLU A 15 -9.33 20.85 5.12
N GLY A 16 -9.07 22.15 5.19
CA GLY A 16 -7.97 22.68 5.98
C GLY A 16 -7.08 23.68 5.23
N TRP A 17 -6.05 24.14 5.96
CA TRP A 17 -5.00 25.01 5.45
C TRP A 17 -3.72 24.24 5.22
N TRP A 18 -3.01 24.55 4.15
CA TRP A 18 -1.79 23.85 3.75
C TRP A 18 -0.66 24.81 3.46
N ALA A 19 0.59 24.41 3.79
CA ALA A 19 1.79 25.20 3.55
C ALA A 19 2.24 25.21 2.09
N THR A 20 1.76 24.23 1.30
CA THR A 20 2.13 24.08 -0.12
C THR A 20 0.90 23.91 -1.00
N PRO A 21 0.94 24.32 -2.27
CA PRO A 21 -0.18 24.10 -3.20
C PRO A 21 -0.43 22.63 -3.54
N GLY A 22 0.51 21.74 -3.26
CA GLY A 22 0.38 20.30 -3.46
C GLY A 22 -0.23 19.56 -2.28
N PHE A 23 -0.69 20.27 -1.24
CA PHE A 23 -1.36 19.71 -0.07
C PHE A 23 -0.55 18.59 0.62
N THR A 24 0.76 18.77 0.75
CA THR A 24 1.67 17.77 1.35
C THR A 24 1.98 18.01 2.82
N HIS A 25 1.74 19.25 3.31
CA HIS A 25 1.98 19.65 4.70
C HIS A 25 0.82 20.52 5.18
N GLU A 26 0.05 19.98 6.12
CA GLU A 26 -1.01 20.75 6.78
C GLU A 26 -0.41 21.95 7.53
N PHE A 27 -1.07 23.10 7.43
CA PHE A 27 -0.67 24.32 8.13
C PHE A 27 -1.54 24.54 9.35
N LYS A 28 -0.99 24.25 10.52
CA LYS A 28 -1.67 24.44 11.82
C LYS A 28 -1.23 25.75 12.44
N PHE A 29 -2.13 26.72 12.47
CA PHE A 29 -1.84 28.07 12.98
C PHE A 29 -1.38 28.09 14.43
N GLU A 30 -1.80 27.14 15.23
CA GLU A 30 -1.42 27.00 16.64
C GLU A 30 0.00 26.48 16.84
N GLU A 31 0.55 25.77 15.87
CA GLU A 31 1.88 25.14 15.94
C GLU A 31 2.98 26.01 15.29
N VAL A 32 2.60 27.08 14.56
CA VAL A 32 3.53 27.88 13.77
C VAL A 32 3.62 29.31 14.28
N THR A 33 4.83 29.84 14.40
CA THR A 33 5.09 31.26 14.60
C THR A 33 5.38 31.91 13.23
N ILE A 34 4.49 32.80 12.81
CA ILE A 34 4.64 33.54 11.55
C ILE A 34 5.53 34.77 11.79
N ASN A 35 6.72 34.78 11.20
CA ASN A 35 7.72 35.86 11.34
C ASN A 35 7.93 36.66 10.04
N ALA A 36 7.27 36.27 8.96
CA ALA A 36 7.34 36.92 7.66
C ALA A 36 6.05 36.67 6.89
N ASP A 37 5.89 37.33 5.73
CA ASP A 37 4.77 37.07 4.82
C ASP A 37 4.72 35.60 4.46
N THR A 38 3.57 34.99 4.75
CA THR A 38 3.37 33.54 4.59
C THR A 38 2.12 33.28 3.77
N SER A 39 2.26 32.50 2.70
CA SER A 39 1.13 32.03 1.89
C SER A 39 0.65 30.69 2.43
N VAL A 40 -0.64 30.55 2.57
CA VAL A 40 -1.30 29.29 2.90
C VAL A 40 -2.38 28.97 1.86
N PHE A 41 -2.61 27.71 1.64
CA PHE A 41 -3.49 27.21 0.59
C PHE A 41 -4.66 26.50 1.24
N SER A 42 -5.89 26.84 0.87
CA SER A 42 -7.11 26.17 1.30
C SER A 42 -7.35 24.95 0.44
N GLN A 43 -7.62 23.80 1.07
CA GLN A 43 -8.08 22.61 0.38
C GLN A 43 -9.60 22.49 0.52
N TRP A 44 -10.25 21.97 -0.52
CA TRP A 44 -11.69 21.85 -0.62
C TRP A 44 -12.07 20.52 -1.25
N SER A 45 -13.11 19.86 -0.72
CA SER A 45 -13.76 18.72 -1.34
C SER A 45 -15.16 19.09 -1.82
N SER A 46 -15.68 18.41 -2.82
CA SER A 46 -17.09 18.54 -3.20
C SER A 46 -17.98 18.05 -2.07
N ALA A 47 -18.99 18.84 -1.71
CA ALA A 47 -19.90 18.51 -0.59
C ALA A 47 -20.76 17.27 -0.87
N THR A 48 -20.95 16.93 -2.15
CA THR A 48 -21.60 15.71 -2.61
C THR A 48 -20.65 14.95 -3.49
N GLN A 49 -20.45 13.67 -3.21
CA GLN A 49 -19.58 12.77 -3.99
C GLN A 49 -20.43 11.77 -4.77
N SER A 50 -20.09 11.57 -6.03
CA SER A 50 -20.60 10.47 -6.83
C SER A 50 -20.18 9.13 -6.23
N VAL A 51 -20.88 8.06 -6.58
CA VAL A 51 -20.51 6.71 -6.15
C VAL A 51 -19.21 6.32 -6.85
N ASP A 52 -18.18 6.04 -6.07
CA ASP A 52 -16.94 5.45 -6.60
C ASP A 52 -17.21 4.01 -7.03
N THR A 53 -16.92 3.70 -8.28
CA THR A 53 -17.11 2.37 -8.88
C THR A 53 -15.80 1.61 -9.06
N ARG A 54 -14.68 2.20 -8.64
CA ARG A 54 -13.36 1.58 -8.74
C ARG A 54 -13.22 0.42 -7.76
N THR A 55 -12.28 -0.45 -8.04
CA THR A 55 -11.85 -1.52 -7.14
C THR A 55 -10.47 -1.18 -6.59
N TYR A 56 -10.23 -1.55 -5.34
CA TYR A 56 -8.96 -1.30 -4.66
C TYR A 56 -8.42 -2.60 -4.10
N TYR A 57 -7.10 -2.79 -4.20
CA TYR A 57 -6.42 -4.02 -3.84
C TYR A 57 -5.18 -3.71 -3.00
N ILE A 58 -4.94 -4.47 -1.95
CA ILE A 58 -3.64 -4.45 -1.29
C ILE A 58 -2.61 -5.20 -2.15
N VAL A 59 -1.49 -4.57 -2.41
CA VAL A 59 -0.39 -5.16 -3.19
C VAL A 59 0.93 -4.89 -2.48
N GLY A 60 1.83 -5.85 -2.53
CA GLY A 60 3.10 -5.70 -1.82
C GLY A 60 3.95 -6.94 -1.86
N ALA A 61 4.93 -6.98 -0.96
CA ALA A 61 5.77 -8.13 -0.71
C ALA A 61 6.27 -8.11 0.74
N GLY A 62 6.55 -9.27 1.29
CA GLY A 62 7.07 -9.41 2.63
C GLY A 62 6.74 -10.75 3.26
N THR A 63 6.67 -10.76 4.57
CA THR A 63 6.38 -11.94 5.38
C THR A 63 4.88 -12.24 5.44
N SER A 64 4.03 -11.21 5.38
CA SER A 64 2.58 -11.39 5.34
C SER A 64 2.17 -12.35 4.21
N PRO A 65 1.39 -13.41 4.47
CA PRO A 65 0.96 -14.36 3.44
C PRO A 65 0.24 -13.69 2.27
N ILE A 66 -0.61 -12.71 2.55
CA ILE A 66 -1.33 -11.96 1.53
C ILE A 66 -0.37 -11.14 0.65
N LEU A 67 0.61 -10.45 1.25
CA LEU A 67 1.58 -9.67 0.49
C LEU A 67 2.52 -10.57 -0.31
N SER A 68 2.95 -11.68 0.27
CA SER A 68 3.76 -12.70 -0.42
C SER A 68 3.01 -13.27 -1.63
N ALA A 69 1.72 -13.57 -1.49
CA ALA A 69 0.87 -14.07 -2.57
C ALA A 69 0.62 -13.00 -3.64
N SER A 70 0.30 -11.76 -3.24
CA SER A 70 0.06 -10.65 -4.18
C SER A 70 1.29 -10.32 -5.02
N ASN A 71 2.48 -10.47 -4.41
CA ASN A 71 3.79 -10.29 -5.05
C ASN A 71 3.78 -9.08 -6.02
N TRP A 72 3.48 -7.90 -5.47
CA TRP A 72 3.39 -6.64 -6.21
C TRP A 72 2.36 -6.67 -7.35
N GLY A 73 1.18 -7.25 -7.11
CA GLY A 73 0.07 -7.25 -8.06
C GLY A 73 0.22 -8.26 -9.21
N LYS A 74 0.95 -9.34 -8.99
CA LYS A 74 0.85 -10.51 -9.87
C LYS A 74 -0.48 -11.24 -9.68
N VAL A 75 -1.13 -11.03 -8.54
CA VAL A 75 -2.44 -11.55 -8.22
C VAL A 75 -3.33 -10.39 -7.80
N PHE A 76 -4.43 -10.21 -8.52
CA PHE A 76 -5.55 -9.34 -8.17
C PHE A 76 -6.79 -10.20 -8.11
N ASP A 77 -7.26 -10.51 -6.92
CA ASP A 77 -8.44 -11.33 -6.71
C ASP A 77 -9.19 -10.89 -5.43
N GLU A 78 -10.22 -11.63 -5.07
CA GLU A 78 -11.04 -11.37 -3.89
C GLU A 78 -10.25 -11.40 -2.57
N THR A 79 -9.11 -12.10 -2.51
CA THR A 79 -8.29 -12.18 -1.30
C THR A 79 -7.46 -10.93 -1.07
N THR A 80 -7.14 -10.19 -2.13
CA THR A 80 -6.39 -8.93 -2.08
C THR A 80 -7.28 -7.70 -2.23
N GLN A 81 -8.55 -7.89 -2.62
CA GLN A 81 -9.49 -6.80 -2.85
C GLN A 81 -10.02 -6.21 -1.54
N MET A 82 -10.05 -4.89 -1.45
CA MET A 82 -10.71 -4.18 -0.37
C MET A 82 -12.24 -4.32 -0.46
N THR A 83 -12.90 -4.42 0.66
CA THR A 83 -14.37 -4.49 0.74
C THR A 83 -14.94 -3.07 0.70
N LYS A 84 -15.78 -2.79 -0.30
CA LYS A 84 -16.48 -1.51 -0.42
C LYS A 84 -17.70 -1.45 0.49
N ALA A 85 -17.89 -0.33 1.20
CA ALA A 85 -19.11 -0.03 1.93
C ALA A 85 -20.29 0.18 0.96
N THR A 86 -21.50 -0.17 1.39
CA THR A 86 -22.70 -0.12 0.54
C THR A 86 -23.14 1.31 0.22
N ASP A 87 -22.99 2.22 1.16
CA ASP A 87 -23.59 3.56 1.17
C ASP A 87 -22.56 4.70 1.17
N LYS A 88 -21.29 4.39 1.09
CA LYS A 88 -20.18 5.34 1.15
C LYS A 88 -19.06 4.97 0.19
N ASN A 89 -18.22 5.97 -0.13
CA ASN A 89 -16.96 5.76 -0.83
C ASN A 89 -15.85 5.39 0.16
N GLU A 90 -16.09 4.35 0.94
CA GLU A 90 -15.14 3.78 1.88
C GLU A 90 -14.85 2.32 1.51
N TYR A 91 -13.59 1.94 1.63
CA TYR A 91 -13.08 0.61 1.34
C TYR A 91 -12.25 0.13 2.51
N THR A 92 -12.52 -1.06 3.00
CA THR A 92 -11.83 -1.62 4.17
C THR A 92 -11.03 -2.87 3.80
N TYR A 93 -9.90 -3.04 4.47
CA TYR A 93 -9.08 -4.25 4.38
C TYR A 93 -8.42 -4.55 5.72
N THR A 94 -8.52 -5.79 6.16
CA THR A 94 -7.85 -6.24 7.40
C THR A 94 -6.76 -7.24 7.05
N VAL A 95 -5.56 -7.05 7.61
CA VAL A 95 -4.38 -7.83 7.28
C VAL A 95 -3.43 -7.95 8.46
N ASP A 96 -2.78 -9.09 8.59
CA ASP A 96 -1.62 -9.29 9.45
C ASP A 96 -0.37 -8.79 8.73
N LEU A 97 0.34 -7.87 9.37
CA LEU A 97 1.57 -7.27 8.86
C LEU A 97 2.73 -7.55 9.80
N TYR A 98 3.89 -7.76 9.23
CA TYR A 98 5.14 -8.03 9.93
C TYR A 98 6.14 -6.92 9.66
N VAL A 99 7.07 -6.72 10.59
CA VAL A 99 8.11 -5.69 10.44
C VAL A 99 8.88 -5.91 9.13
N GLY A 100 8.97 -4.87 8.33
CA GLY A 100 9.62 -4.88 7.02
C GLY A 100 8.71 -5.19 5.84
N ASP A 101 7.45 -5.57 6.06
CA ASP A 101 6.47 -5.73 4.98
C ASP A 101 6.29 -4.40 4.24
N LEU A 102 6.25 -4.47 2.91
CA LEU A 102 6.09 -3.33 2.00
C LEU A 102 4.80 -3.49 1.21
N PHE A 103 3.94 -2.46 1.19
CA PHE A 103 2.67 -2.53 0.47
C PHE A 103 2.16 -1.17 0.01
N GLN A 104 1.14 -1.21 -0.81
CA GLN A 104 0.34 -0.07 -1.29
C GLN A 104 -1.08 -0.55 -1.60
N PHE A 105 -1.97 0.39 -1.92
CA PHE A 105 -3.29 0.06 -2.43
C PHE A 105 -3.37 0.45 -3.91
N ALA A 106 -3.49 -0.54 -4.77
CA ALA A 106 -3.63 -0.37 -6.22
C ALA A 106 -5.09 -0.13 -6.60
N ILE A 107 -5.32 0.65 -7.65
CA ILE A 107 -6.65 0.98 -8.16
C ILE A 107 -6.87 0.26 -9.50
N ASN A 108 -8.00 -0.45 -9.64
CA ASN A 108 -8.39 -1.13 -10.89
C ASN A 108 -7.24 -1.99 -11.48
N GLU A 109 -6.52 -2.71 -10.61
CA GLU A 109 -5.40 -3.56 -11.00
C GLU A 109 -4.26 -2.81 -11.72
N SER A 110 -4.13 -1.49 -11.46
CA SER A 110 -3.14 -0.63 -12.09
C SER A 110 -2.03 -0.21 -11.13
N TRP A 111 -0.80 -0.09 -11.67
CA TRP A 111 0.40 0.32 -10.95
C TRP A 111 0.69 1.83 -11.02
N HIS A 112 -0.07 2.61 -11.79
CA HIS A 112 0.22 4.02 -12.00
C HIS A 112 -0.45 4.95 -10.99
N ASN A 113 -1.51 4.50 -10.32
CA ASN A 113 -2.36 5.31 -9.45
C ASN A 113 -2.49 4.76 -8.03
N GLN A 114 -1.40 4.33 -7.45
CA GLN A 114 -1.36 3.70 -6.13
C GLN A 114 -1.65 4.69 -5.01
N ARG A 115 -2.23 4.19 -3.92
CA ARG A 115 -2.36 4.88 -2.65
C ARG A 115 -1.29 4.36 -1.69
N GLY A 116 -0.19 5.11 -1.57
CA GLY A 116 0.96 4.79 -0.73
C GLY A 116 0.95 5.55 0.60
N VAL A 117 2.13 5.70 1.20
CA VAL A 117 2.31 6.26 2.55
C VAL A 117 1.76 7.68 2.71
N GLY A 118 1.80 8.49 1.63
CA GLY A 118 1.31 9.87 1.66
C GLY A 118 -0.20 10.00 1.85
N TYR A 119 -0.95 8.91 1.74
CA TYR A 119 -2.40 8.87 1.99
C TYR A 119 -2.76 8.42 3.40
N LEU A 120 -1.80 7.95 4.21
CA LEU A 120 -2.06 7.59 5.61
C LEU A 120 -2.30 8.85 6.45
N ASP A 121 -3.35 8.82 7.27
CA ASP A 121 -3.70 9.91 8.20
C ASP A 121 -2.65 10.11 9.31
N LYS A 122 -1.95 9.05 9.65
CA LYS A 122 -0.90 9.04 10.68
C LYS A 122 0.08 7.90 10.44
N LEU A 123 1.27 7.99 11.03
CA LEU A 123 2.32 6.97 10.96
C LEU A 123 2.59 6.28 12.31
N THR A 124 2.04 6.82 13.40
CA THR A 124 2.32 6.35 14.75
C THR A 124 1.07 5.88 15.48
N LEU A 125 1.26 4.97 16.42
CA LEU A 125 0.26 4.59 17.41
C LEU A 125 0.04 5.77 18.41
N ALA A 126 -1.00 5.64 19.23
CA ALA A 126 -1.35 6.67 20.21
C ALA A 126 -0.26 6.92 21.27
N ASP A 127 0.60 5.93 21.53
CA ASP A 127 1.74 6.03 22.45
C ASP A 127 3.01 6.59 21.80
N GLY A 128 2.95 6.96 20.52
CA GLY A 128 4.07 7.49 19.75
C GLY A 128 4.94 6.43 19.07
N THR A 129 4.63 5.13 19.22
CA THR A 129 5.35 4.06 18.51
C THR A 129 5.14 4.20 17.01
N GLU A 130 6.21 4.21 16.22
CA GLU A 130 6.17 4.23 14.77
C GLU A 130 5.59 2.90 14.24
N ALA A 131 4.42 2.94 13.62
CA ALA A 131 3.77 1.78 13.05
C ALA A 131 4.10 1.62 11.56
N PHE A 132 4.21 2.75 10.85
CA PHE A 132 4.48 2.77 9.42
C PHE A 132 5.50 3.85 9.06
N SER A 133 6.26 3.61 8.00
CA SER A 133 7.16 4.58 7.36
C SER A 133 7.03 4.53 5.84
N GLY A 134 7.65 5.50 5.16
CA GLY A 134 7.73 5.51 3.71
C GLY A 134 8.97 4.77 3.21
N ALA A 135 8.80 3.94 2.19
CA ALA A 135 9.91 3.28 1.50
C ALA A 135 9.88 3.61 0.01
N SER A 136 11.06 3.60 -0.64
CA SER A 136 11.19 3.93 -2.07
C SER A 136 10.34 3.02 -2.94
N THR A 137 9.73 3.61 -3.97
CA THR A 137 9.15 2.88 -5.10
C THR A 137 10.15 2.83 -6.25
N ILE A 138 10.04 1.80 -7.08
CA ILE A 138 10.83 1.73 -8.32
C ILE A 138 10.26 2.75 -9.31
N GLY A 139 11.06 3.78 -9.63
CA GLY A 139 10.78 4.74 -10.69
C GLY A 139 9.83 5.87 -10.35
N ASP A 140 9.43 6.05 -9.10
CA ASP A 140 8.58 7.14 -8.66
C ASP A 140 9.10 7.79 -7.37
N ASN A 141 9.30 9.11 -7.41
CA ASN A 141 9.75 9.92 -6.28
C ASN A 141 8.60 10.71 -5.63
N SER A 142 7.36 10.48 -6.03
CA SER A 142 6.20 11.10 -5.41
C SER A 142 6.03 10.60 -4.00
N SER A 143 5.97 11.51 -3.01
CA SER A 143 5.75 11.14 -1.60
C SER A 143 4.43 10.41 -1.37
N TYR A 144 3.41 10.67 -2.18
CA TYR A 144 2.12 9.99 -2.11
C TYR A 144 2.21 8.50 -2.43
N ARG A 145 3.08 8.15 -3.38
CA ARG A 145 3.20 6.81 -3.93
C ARG A 145 4.37 6.01 -3.39
N LEU A 146 5.09 6.51 -2.39
CA LEU A 146 6.06 5.68 -1.66
C LEU A 146 5.35 4.49 -1.02
N ASN A 147 6.03 3.33 -1.04
CA ASN A 147 5.51 2.16 -0.37
C ASN A 147 5.29 2.45 1.11
N ILE A 148 4.23 1.90 1.67
CA ILE A 148 4.02 1.83 3.11
C ILE A 148 4.89 0.68 3.61
N LYS A 149 5.77 0.96 4.57
CA LYS A 149 6.58 -0.04 5.26
C LYS A 149 6.02 -0.26 6.64
N CYS A 150 5.77 -1.50 7.02
CA CYS A 150 5.39 -1.87 8.36
C CYS A 150 6.63 -1.81 9.29
N GLU A 151 6.59 -0.97 10.32
CA GLU A 151 7.62 -0.85 11.33
C GLU A 151 7.23 -1.54 12.64
N TYR A 152 5.96 -1.80 12.87
CA TYR A 152 5.46 -2.47 14.06
C TYR A 152 4.45 -3.56 13.67
N ALA A 153 4.77 -4.81 13.95
CA ALA A 153 3.94 -5.95 13.56
C ALA A 153 2.56 -5.92 14.26
N GLY A 154 1.54 -6.40 13.57
CA GLY A 154 0.19 -6.49 14.12
C GLY A 154 -0.86 -6.81 13.08
N ASN A 155 -2.07 -7.07 13.58
CA ASN A 155 -3.27 -7.12 12.76
C ASN A 155 -3.81 -5.69 12.59
N TYR A 156 -3.96 -5.24 11.34
CA TYR A 156 -4.37 -3.89 11.00
C TYR A 156 -5.62 -3.89 10.13
N THR A 157 -6.54 -2.98 10.41
CA THR A 157 -7.64 -2.65 9.51
C THR A 157 -7.39 -1.26 8.93
N PHE A 158 -7.32 -1.19 7.61
CA PHE A 158 -7.22 0.04 6.83
C PHE A 158 -8.59 0.42 6.29
N THR A 159 -8.90 1.70 6.29
CA THR A 159 -10.09 2.27 5.67
C THR A 159 -9.67 3.37 4.70
N LEU A 160 -9.82 3.14 3.42
CA LEU A 160 -9.61 4.13 2.36
C LEU A 160 -10.93 4.86 2.11
N THR A 161 -10.93 6.18 2.25
CA THR A 161 -12.04 7.06 1.86
C THR A 161 -11.67 7.78 0.57
N THR A 162 -12.56 7.75 -0.44
CA THR A 162 -12.30 8.30 -1.77
C THR A 162 -13.25 9.43 -2.13
N HIS A 163 -12.76 10.33 -3.00
CA HIS A 163 -13.44 11.55 -3.42
C HIS A 163 -13.48 11.64 -4.96
N PRO A 164 -14.28 10.79 -5.64
CA PRO A 164 -14.22 10.64 -7.10
C PRO A 164 -14.57 11.92 -7.88
N ASP A 165 -15.35 12.85 -7.31
CA ASP A 165 -15.70 14.12 -7.97
C ASP A 165 -14.58 15.19 -7.83
N ASP A 166 -13.55 14.88 -7.05
CA ASP A 166 -12.40 15.74 -6.84
C ASP A 166 -11.10 15.10 -7.41
N ASP A 167 -11.24 14.13 -8.30
CA ASP A 167 -10.12 13.44 -8.90
C ASP A 167 -9.17 14.39 -9.62
N THR A 168 -7.88 14.15 -9.42
CA THR A 168 -6.79 14.80 -10.14
C THR A 168 -5.87 13.78 -10.76
N TYR A 169 -5.13 14.19 -11.79
CA TYR A 169 -4.33 13.26 -12.58
C TYR A 169 -2.92 13.80 -12.80
N GLU A 170 -1.94 12.91 -12.77
CA GLU A 170 -0.54 13.25 -13.07
C GLU A 170 -0.34 13.41 -14.60
N THR A 171 -0.79 14.53 -15.14
CA THR A 171 -0.74 14.81 -16.57
C THR A 171 0.67 15.04 -17.11
N SER A 172 1.66 15.24 -16.22
CA SER A 172 3.07 15.41 -16.60
C SER A 172 3.82 14.09 -16.86
N HIS A 173 3.21 12.94 -16.51
CA HIS A 173 3.85 11.64 -16.74
C HIS A 173 3.96 11.34 -18.24
N ALA A 174 5.13 10.85 -18.69
CA ALA A 174 5.41 10.62 -20.11
C ALA A 174 4.44 9.65 -20.81
N SER A 175 3.82 8.73 -20.04
CA SER A 175 2.85 7.76 -20.55
C SER A 175 1.39 8.19 -20.38
N TYR A 176 1.14 9.40 -19.86
CA TYR A 176 -0.21 9.92 -19.68
C TYR A 176 -0.89 10.20 -21.02
N THR A 177 -2.15 9.80 -21.13
CA THR A 177 -3.07 10.22 -22.21
C THR A 177 -4.48 10.36 -21.61
N GLU A 178 -5.35 11.14 -22.23
CA GLU A 178 -6.75 11.23 -21.77
C GLU A 178 -7.46 9.87 -21.79
N ALA A 179 -7.07 8.97 -22.69
CA ALA A 179 -7.67 7.64 -22.78
C ALA A 179 -7.30 6.70 -21.61
N ASN A 180 -6.14 6.94 -20.98
CA ASN A 180 -5.67 6.14 -19.83
C ASN A 180 -5.56 6.95 -18.53
N LYS A 181 -6.19 8.10 -18.43
CA LYS A 181 -6.06 9.04 -17.30
C LYS A 181 -6.34 8.39 -15.95
N GLU A 182 -7.25 7.42 -15.86
CA GLU A 182 -7.57 6.74 -14.61
C GLU A 182 -6.37 5.97 -14.03
N ALA A 183 -5.43 5.54 -14.86
CA ALA A 183 -4.17 4.97 -14.41
C ALA A 183 -3.22 5.98 -13.76
N PHE A 184 -3.51 7.27 -13.82
CA PHE A 184 -2.71 8.37 -13.30
C PHE A 184 -3.46 9.23 -12.28
N ASN A 185 -4.50 8.67 -11.68
CA ASN A 185 -5.27 9.33 -10.64
C ASN A 185 -4.43 9.49 -9.36
N ILE A 186 -4.27 10.73 -8.89
CA ILE A 186 -3.49 11.10 -7.72
C ILE A 186 -4.30 11.88 -6.69
N ASN A 187 -5.61 11.69 -6.65
CA ASN A 187 -6.51 12.47 -5.82
C ASN A 187 -5.96 12.75 -4.41
N PRO A 188 -5.58 13.99 -4.08
CA PRO A 188 -4.95 14.31 -2.79
C PRO A 188 -5.95 14.37 -1.63
N LEU A 189 -7.25 14.26 -1.92
CA LEU A 189 -8.31 14.22 -0.91
C LEU A 189 -8.60 12.81 -0.44
N ASP A 190 -8.17 11.79 -1.18
CA ASP A 190 -8.27 10.42 -0.69
C ASP A 190 -7.43 10.25 0.57
N THR A 191 -7.95 9.54 1.54
CA THR A 191 -7.28 9.31 2.82
C THR A 191 -7.37 7.86 3.23
N ILE A 192 -6.34 7.38 3.91
CA ILE A 192 -6.31 6.06 4.51
C ILE A 192 -6.17 6.22 6.02
N THR A 193 -7.22 5.90 6.75
CA THR A 193 -7.15 5.73 8.19
C THR A 193 -6.86 4.28 8.55
N TRP A 194 -6.31 4.03 9.73
CA TRP A 194 -6.04 2.68 10.16
C TRP A 194 -6.15 2.49 11.67
N VAL A 195 -6.44 1.25 12.05
CA VAL A 195 -6.50 0.80 13.43
C VAL A 195 -5.68 -0.46 13.57
N ARG A 196 -4.85 -0.55 14.61
CA ARG A 196 -4.21 -1.79 15.01
C ARG A 196 -5.16 -2.55 15.94
N ASN A 197 -5.58 -3.75 15.52
CA ASN A 197 -6.55 -4.58 16.25
C ASN A 197 -5.89 -5.39 17.38
N GLY A 198 -4.59 -5.64 17.25
CA GLY A 198 -3.82 -6.46 18.19
C GLY A 198 -2.54 -7.01 17.56
N ASP A 199 -1.97 -8.02 18.17
CA ASP A 199 -0.83 -8.73 17.63
C ASP A 199 -1.25 -9.57 16.41
N VAL A 200 -0.27 -9.98 15.59
CA VAL A 200 -0.54 -10.87 14.46
C VAL A 200 -1.20 -12.14 14.95
N THR A 201 -2.23 -12.61 14.23
CA THR A 201 -3.08 -13.72 14.66
C THR A 201 -2.56 -15.07 14.20
N ALA A 202 -1.68 -15.09 13.21
CA ALA A 202 -1.10 -16.31 12.67
C ALA A 202 0.43 -16.29 12.80
N GLU A 203 1.00 -17.41 13.27
CA GLU A 203 2.40 -17.67 12.99
C GLU A 203 2.53 -17.88 11.47
N VAL A 204 3.38 -17.08 10.84
CA VAL A 204 3.73 -17.33 9.44
C VAL A 204 4.64 -18.55 9.44
N GLU A 205 4.06 -19.68 9.09
CA GLU A 205 4.87 -20.81 8.68
C GLU A 205 5.60 -20.39 7.38
N VAL A 206 6.87 -20.00 7.51
CA VAL A 206 7.73 -19.80 6.35
C VAL A 206 7.93 -21.17 5.72
N VAL A 207 7.07 -21.50 4.77
CA VAL A 207 7.24 -22.73 3.98
C VAL A 207 8.44 -22.49 3.05
N THR A 208 9.60 -22.85 3.54
CA THR A 208 10.81 -22.88 2.72
C THR A 208 10.81 -24.18 1.94
N ASP A 209 10.61 -24.09 0.64
CA ASP A 209 10.76 -25.23 -0.26
C ASP A 209 12.23 -25.47 -0.58
N TYR A 210 12.68 -26.70 -0.35
CA TYR A 210 14.01 -27.14 -0.77
C TYR A 210 13.92 -28.03 -2.00
N PHE A 211 14.87 -27.85 -2.90
CA PHE A 211 14.93 -28.60 -4.15
C PHE A 211 16.35 -29.16 -4.32
N ILE A 212 16.45 -30.41 -4.79
CA ILE A 212 17.74 -30.97 -5.18
C ILE A 212 18.18 -30.36 -6.51
N LYS A 213 19.49 -30.08 -6.62
CA LYS A 213 20.12 -29.58 -7.82
C LYS A 213 21.44 -30.34 -8.00
N GLY A 214 21.73 -30.81 -9.23
CA GLY A 214 22.98 -31.57 -9.41
C GLY A 214 23.15 -32.08 -10.84
N ALA A 215 24.36 -32.61 -11.08
CA ALA A 215 24.68 -33.30 -12.33
C ALA A 215 23.91 -34.62 -12.46
N GLY A 216 23.32 -34.88 -13.61
CA GLY A 216 22.51 -36.07 -13.84
C GLY A 216 21.08 -35.98 -13.31
N ILE A 217 20.77 -35.01 -12.43
CA ILE A 217 19.42 -34.78 -11.91
C ILE A 217 18.78 -33.59 -12.64
N THR A 218 19.42 -32.43 -12.61
CA THR A 218 18.95 -31.18 -13.22
C THR A 218 19.95 -30.55 -14.18
N ASP A 219 21.13 -31.14 -14.36
CA ASP A 219 22.29 -30.54 -15.07
C ASP A 219 22.61 -29.13 -14.52
N TRP A 220 22.49 -28.96 -13.21
CA TRP A 220 22.65 -27.68 -12.51
C TRP A 220 21.70 -26.56 -12.96
N LYS A 221 20.65 -26.90 -13.71
CA LYS A 221 19.62 -25.94 -14.13
C LYS A 221 18.61 -25.70 -13.01
N ASP A 222 17.95 -24.56 -13.06
CA ASP A 222 16.88 -24.20 -12.14
C ASP A 222 15.59 -24.96 -12.55
N MET A 223 15.45 -26.17 -12.03
CA MET A 223 14.28 -27.02 -12.24
C MET A 223 13.51 -27.16 -10.92
N TYR A 224 12.65 -26.20 -10.66
CA TYR A 224 11.82 -26.16 -9.45
C TYR A 224 10.46 -26.80 -9.73
N ASN A 225 10.37 -28.10 -9.55
CA ASN A 225 9.14 -28.87 -9.80
C ASN A 225 8.99 -30.03 -8.80
N SER A 226 7.91 -30.77 -8.89
CA SER A 226 7.60 -31.86 -7.95
C SER A 226 8.63 -32.99 -7.92
N ALA A 227 9.38 -33.20 -9.01
CA ALA A 227 10.40 -34.25 -9.06
C ALA A 227 11.71 -33.86 -8.34
N THR A 228 11.96 -32.58 -8.17
CA THR A 228 13.15 -32.04 -7.51
C THR A 228 12.85 -31.46 -6.12
N LYS A 229 11.57 -31.31 -5.76
CA LYS A 229 11.12 -30.77 -4.48
C LYS A 229 11.25 -31.78 -3.35
N MET A 230 11.84 -31.37 -2.24
CA MET A 230 11.87 -32.16 -1.02
C MET A 230 10.53 -32.10 -0.29
N THR A 231 10.12 -33.22 0.31
CA THR A 231 8.92 -33.30 1.15
C THR A 231 9.28 -32.92 2.59
N ASN A 232 8.57 -31.96 3.15
CA ASN A 232 8.69 -31.59 4.54
C ASN A 232 7.74 -32.46 5.40
N THR A 233 8.30 -33.05 6.45
CA THR A 233 7.54 -33.73 7.51
C THR A 233 8.13 -33.30 8.85
N ASP A 234 7.38 -32.53 9.62
CA ASP A 234 7.77 -32.01 10.94
C ASP A 234 9.15 -31.31 10.94
N GLY A 235 9.41 -30.49 9.93
CA GLY A 235 10.68 -29.76 9.79
C GLY A 235 11.84 -30.56 9.19
N VAL A 236 11.61 -31.82 8.86
CA VAL A 236 12.59 -32.69 8.19
C VAL A 236 12.28 -32.77 6.70
N TYR A 237 13.22 -32.33 5.89
CA TYR A 237 13.10 -32.33 4.42
C TYR A 237 13.72 -33.58 3.84
N THR A 238 12.96 -34.37 3.09
CA THR A 238 13.39 -35.63 2.48
C THR A 238 13.08 -35.66 1.00
N LEU A 239 13.97 -36.27 0.23
CA LEU A 239 13.75 -36.61 -1.16
C LEU A 239 14.49 -37.90 -1.49
N SER A 240 13.80 -38.86 -2.11
CA SER A 240 14.43 -40.08 -2.60
C SER A 240 14.75 -39.93 -4.08
N VAL A 241 16.00 -40.06 -4.43
CA VAL A 241 16.49 -39.98 -5.81
C VAL A 241 17.40 -41.16 -6.13
N TYR A 242 17.43 -41.57 -7.38
CA TYR A 242 18.41 -42.54 -7.89
C TYR A 242 19.64 -41.81 -8.35
N LEU A 243 20.78 -42.10 -7.76
CA LEU A 243 22.07 -41.53 -8.13
C LEU A 243 22.93 -42.60 -8.78
N LYS A 244 23.64 -42.27 -9.83
CA LYS A 244 24.68 -43.08 -10.44
C LYS A 244 26.02 -42.72 -9.84
N GLU A 245 26.96 -43.65 -9.90
CA GLU A 245 28.33 -43.42 -9.46
C GLU A 245 28.92 -42.18 -10.18
N GLY A 246 29.43 -41.22 -9.42
CA GLY A 246 30.02 -39.98 -9.91
C GLY A 246 29.05 -38.83 -10.14
N GLU A 247 27.75 -38.99 -9.84
CA GLU A 247 26.80 -37.86 -9.86
C GLU A 247 26.98 -36.99 -8.60
N GLU A 248 26.92 -35.69 -8.79
CA GLU A 248 27.10 -34.68 -7.73
C GLU A 248 25.80 -33.88 -7.54
N PHE A 249 25.51 -33.46 -6.28
CA PHE A 249 24.35 -32.62 -5.93
C PHE A 249 24.67 -31.69 -4.74
#